data_f6d9611aeb233a24fb10be8223ef7389
#
_entry.id   f6d9611aeb233a24fb10be8223ef7389
#
_cell.length_a   1.000
_cell.length_b   1.000
_cell.length_c   1.000
_cell.angle_alpha   90.00
_cell.angle_beta   90.00
_cell.angle_gamma   90.00
#
_symmetry.space_group_name_H-M   'P 1'
#
loop_
_entity.id
_entity.type
_entity.pdbx_description
1 polymer ?
#
loop_
_entity_poly.entity_id
_entity_poly.type
_entity_poly.pdbx_seq_one_letter_code
_entity_poly.pdbx_strand_id
1 'polypeptide(L)'
;MKTVSVHASRSYEIRIGRGLLQGAGEQIRAVTDAKKVMLVSDDAVWPLYGGAVRRSLETAGLTVCSFVFPHGESSKCACTYLELLDALCAQQLTRKDAIAALGGGVAGDLAGFAASTYLRGIGFIQIPTTLLAMVDSSVGGKTAIDLSAGKNLAGTFYQPWLVLCDPDCLTTLPEDIFRDGCAEVIKYAVLGNAPFFDDLRAGSAHAQLEHIIETCVTMKRDIVAQDEFDRGQRQLLNLGHTFGHGIEACSGFAVSHGSAVAIGMAMMVRAAAAFGLCTEKTRDTVVDILRQYDLPVDCAFRAEDMLPTVLHDKKAAGDTINLIVPTAVGQCRIVKTPASEIMDWLRAGGAR
;
A
#
# COMPACT_ATOMS: atom_id res chain seq x y z
N MET A 1 6.30 21.65 4.94
CA MET A 1 6.56 20.27 5.40
C MET A 1 5.58 19.94 6.52
N LYS A 2 4.83 18.86 6.41
CA LYS A 2 3.95 18.31 7.44
C LYS A 2 4.61 17.06 8.03
N THR A 3 4.30 16.73 9.28
CA THR A 3 4.86 15.55 9.96
C THR A 3 3.74 14.79 10.67
N VAL A 4 3.65 13.50 10.41
CA VAL A 4 2.74 12.58 11.08
C VAL A 4 3.57 11.56 11.87
N SER A 5 3.42 11.57 13.20
CA SER A 5 4.09 10.59 14.06
C SER A 5 3.29 9.31 14.17
N VAL A 6 3.95 8.18 13.98
CA VAL A 6 3.38 6.83 14.12
C VAL A 6 3.96 6.18 15.38
N HIS A 7 3.07 5.66 16.23
CA HIS A 7 3.42 4.94 17.45
C HIS A 7 3.01 3.47 17.30
N ALA A 8 4.00 2.61 17.12
CA ALA A 8 3.87 1.17 17.00
C ALA A 8 4.99 0.50 17.79
N SER A 9 5.36 -0.74 17.50
CA SER A 9 6.54 -1.42 18.08
C SER A 9 7.83 -0.60 17.97
N ARG A 10 7.90 0.28 16.96
CA ARG A 10 8.85 1.38 16.84
C ARG A 10 8.08 2.66 16.51
N SER A 11 8.40 3.76 17.20
CA SER A 11 7.91 5.08 16.81
C SER A 11 8.76 5.67 15.68
N TYR A 12 8.10 6.30 14.70
CA TYR A 12 8.76 6.96 13.58
C TYR A 12 7.92 8.12 13.04
N GLU A 13 8.52 8.90 12.17
CA GLU A 13 7.87 10.04 11.52
C GLU A 13 7.65 9.79 10.04
N ILE A 14 6.53 10.27 9.54
CA ILE A 14 6.23 10.40 8.12
C ILE A 14 6.26 11.89 7.81
N ARG A 15 7.23 12.33 7.02
CA ARG A 15 7.42 13.71 6.61
C ARG A 15 6.88 13.88 5.20
N ILE A 16 5.99 14.86 5.04
CA ILE A 16 5.27 15.12 3.79
C ILE A 16 5.58 16.54 3.35
N GLY A 17 6.03 16.71 2.12
CA GLY A 17 6.30 18.03 1.55
C GLY A 17 7.10 17.97 0.27
N ARG A 18 6.97 19.02 -0.52
CA ARG A 18 7.68 19.15 -1.80
C ARG A 18 9.16 19.40 -1.60
N GLY A 19 9.98 18.86 -2.50
CA GLY A 19 11.43 19.05 -2.49
C GLY A 19 12.16 18.26 -1.41
N LEU A 20 11.52 17.31 -0.71
CA LEU A 20 12.17 16.53 0.35
C LEU A 20 13.32 15.65 -0.14
N LEU A 21 13.27 15.20 -1.39
CA LEU A 21 14.34 14.34 -1.95
C LEU A 21 15.70 15.06 -2.01
N GLN A 22 15.71 16.38 -2.26
CA GLN A 22 16.95 17.16 -2.28
C GLN A 22 17.60 17.25 -0.89
N GLY A 23 16.77 17.21 0.19
CA GLY A 23 17.22 17.22 1.58
C GLY A 23 17.20 15.86 2.27
N ALA A 24 17.01 14.77 1.53
CA ALA A 24 16.83 13.43 2.09
C ALA A 24 17.98 13.01 3.03
N GLY A 25 19.21 13.38 2.69
CA GLY A 25 20.40 13.08 3.52
C GLY A 25 20.32 13.69 4.92
N GLU A 26 19.96 14.97 5.04
CA GLU A 26 19.79 15.64 6.32
C GLU A 26 18.63 15.04 7.13
N GLN A 27 17.53 14.74 6.46
CA GLN A 27 16.37 14.12 7.08
C GLN A 27 16.70 12.74 7.67
N ILE A 28 17.49 11.94 6.94
CA ILE A 28 17.92 10.61 7.38
C ILE A 28 18.95 10.73 8.50
N ARG A 29 19.93 11.65 8.42
CA ARG A 29 20.89 11.90 9.51
C ARG A 29 20.23 12.30 10.81
N ALA A 30 19.11 13.00 10.76
CA ALA A 30 18.37 13.40 11.96
C ALA A 30 17.78 12.22 12.75
N VAL A 31 17.63 11.04 12.14
CA VAL A 31 17.00 9.86 12.75
C VAL A 31 17.95 8.66 12.91
N THR A 32 19.21 8.78 12.42
CA THR A 32 20.17 7.66 12.49
C THR A 32 21.63 8.12 12.51
N ASP A 33 22.46 7.38 13.24
CA ASP A 33 23.91 7.50 13.21
C ASP A 33 24.58 6.54 12.20
N ALA A 34 23.81 5.98 11.28
CA ALA A 34 24.32 5.11 10.23
C ALA A 34 25.46 5.78 9.46
N LYS A 35 26.47 5.01 9.10
CA LYS A 35 27.58 5.52 8.27
C LYS A 35 27.38 5.14 6.81
N LYS A 36 26.68 4.05 6.56
CA LYS A 36 26.45 3.51 5.23
C LYS A 36 24.95 3.28 5.00
N VAL A 37 24.48 3.59 3.79
CA VAL A 37 23.10 3.34 3.37
C VAL A 37 23.11 2.58 2.05
N MET A 38 22.39 1.45 2.00
CA MET A 38 22.03 0.80 0.74
C MET A 38 20.77 1.45 0.19
N LEU A 39 20.89 2.17 -0.93
CA LEU A 39 19.76 2.74 -1.66
C LEU A 39 19.22 1.69 -2.63
N VAL A 40 18.02 1.19 -2.35
CA VAL A 40 17.34 0.14 -3.13
C VAL A 40 16.26 0.79 -3.98
N SER A 41 16.27 0.53 -5.29
CA SER A 41 15.30 1.09 -6.23
C SER A 41 15.08 0.16 -7.41
N ASP A 42 14.03 0.39 -8.17
CA ASP A 42 13.84 -0.25 -9.46
C ASP A 42 14.44 0.57 -10.62
N ASP A 43 14.58 -0.06 -11.79
CA ASP A 43 15.20 0.53 -12.98
C ASP A 43 14.34 1.62 -13.67
N ALA A 44 13.06 1.75 -13.32
CA ALA A 44 12.20 2.83 -13.77
C ALA A 44 12.36 4.10 -12.91
N VAL A 45 12.47 3.94 -11.58
CA VAL A 45 12.59 5.04 -10.62
C VAL A 45 14.03 5.55 -10.51
N TRP A 46 15.01 4.66 -10.59
CA TRP A 46 16.44 5.00 -10.43
C TRP A 46 16.92 6.13 -11.35
N PRO A 47 16.64 6.13 -12.67
CA PRO A 47 17.07 7.22 -13.56
C PRO A 47 16.48 8.58 -13.19
N LEU A 48 15.29 8.61 -12.60
CA LEU A 48 14.57 9.82 -12.24
C LEU A 48 15.11 10.46 -10.94
N TYR A 49 15.32 9.65 -9.92
CA TYR A 49 15.55 10.15 -8.56
C TYR A 49 16.81 9.61 -7.88
N GLY A 50 17.33 8.46 -8.31
CA GLY A 50 18.46 7.79 -7.66
C GLY A 50 19.69 8.68 -7.53
N GLY A 51 20.04 9.43 -8.59
CA GLY A 51 21.17 10.33 -8.58
C GLY A 51 21.01 11.54 -7.62
N ALA A 52 19.81 12.09 -7.50
CA ALA A 52 19.53 13.22 -6.60
C ALA A 52 19.57 12.77 -5.13
N VAL A 53 18.90 11.68 -4.80
CA VAL A 53 18.89 11.12 -3.44
C VAL A 53 20.28 10.69 -3.03
N ARG A 54 21.03 10.00 -3.90
CA ARG A 54 22.42 9.60 -3.65
C ARG A 54 23.30 10.80 -3.28
N ARG A 55 23.28 11.87 -4.10
CA ARG A 55 24.06 13.09 -3.81
C ARG A 55 23.66 13.73 -2.48
N SER A 56 22.38 13.78 -2.18
CA SER A 56 21.90 14.32 -0.88
C SER A 56 22.44 13.52 0.30
N LEU A 57 22.42 12.19 0.21
CA LEU A 57 22.98 11.30 1.24
C LEU A 57 24.51 11.48 1.39
N GLU A 58 25.24 11.53 0.29
CA GLU A 58 26.70 11.72 0.28
C GLU A 58 27.08 13.10 0.86
N THR A 59 26.33 14.15 0.51
CA THR A 59 26.53 15.51 1.07
C THR A 59 26.31 15.53 2.59
N ALA A 60 25.39 14.72 3.09
CA ALA A 60 25.16 14.56 4.53
C ALA A 60 26.19 13.65 5.22
N GLY A 61 27.26 13.22 4.52
CA GLY A 61 28.37 12.43 5.06
C GLY A 61 28.07 10.93 5.18
N LEU A 62 27.09 10.43 4.42
CA LEU A 62 26.79 9.00 4.35
C LEU A 62 27.54 8.34 3.17
N THR A 63 28.06 7.13 3.38
CA THR A 63 28.55 6.30 2.28
C THR A 63 27.33 5.61 1.63
N VAL A 64 27.15 5.76 0.32
CA VAL A 64 25.98 5.22 -0.39
C VAL A 64 26.38 4.07 -1.29
N CYS A 65 25.78 2.91 -1.06
CA CYS A 65 25.74 1.79 -1.99
C CYS A 65 24.39 1.76 -2.69
N SER A 66 24.28 1.14 -3.85
CA SER A 66 23.02 1.03 -4.57
C SER A 66 22.74 -0.39 -5.03
N PHE A 67 21.47 -0.77 -4.99
CA PHE A 67 20.94 -2.00 -5.57
C PHE A 67 19.74 -1.63 -6.43
N VAL A 68 19.80 -1.92 -7.73
CA VAL A 68 18.74 -1.60 -8.69
C VAL A 68 18.27 -2.89 -9.32
N PHE A 69 16.96 -3.13 -9.27
CA PHE A 69 16.30 -4.34 -9.79
C PHE A 69 15.30 -3.99 -10.90
N PRO A 70 14.86 -4.93 -11.74
CA PRO A 70 13.85 -4.67 -12.77
C PRO A 70 12.51 -4.25 -12.14
N HIS A 71 11.86 -3.23 -12.69
CA HIS A 71 10.55 -2.77 -12.18
C HIS A 71 9.46 -3.82 -12.35
N GLY A 72 8.39 -3.68 -11.57
CA GLY A 72 7.19 -4.53 -11.62
C GLY A 72 7.13 -5.58 -10.50
N GLU A 73 5.92 -6.10 -10.28
CA GLU A 73 5.61 -7.03 -9.19
C GLU A 73 6.41 -8.34 -9.29
N SER A 74 6.75 -8.79 -10.50
CA SER A 74 7.55 -10.00 -10.71
C SER A 74 8.92 -9.97 -10.03
N SER A 75 9.45 -8.78 -9.76
CA SER A 75 10.72 -8.61 -9.03
C SER A 75 10.57 -8.74 -7.51
N LYS A 76 9.35 -8.73 -6.98
CA LYS A 76 9.08 -8.94 -5.55
C LYS A 76 9.11 -10.43 -5.18
N CYS A 77 10.21 -11.09 -5.44
CA CYS A 77 10.38 -12.54 -5.35
C CYS A 77 11.62 -12.95 -4.56
N ALA A 78 11.71 -14.24 -4.25
CA ALA A 78 12.83 -14.80 -3.48
C ALA A 78 14.19 -14.61 -4.17
N CYS A 79 14.27 -14.63 -5.50
CA CYS A 79 15.51 -14.43 -6.23
C CYS A 79 16.08 -13.03 -5.98
N THR A 80 15.32 -12.00 -6.28
CA THR A 80 15.72 -10.59 -6.08
C THR A 80 16.01 -10.29 -4.60
N TYR A 81 15.23 -10.89 -3.69
CA TYR A 81 15.47 -10.76 -2.26
C TYR A 81 16.84 -11.34 -1.85
N LEU A 82 17.22 -12.53 -2.32
CA LEU A 82 18.53 -13.13 -2.02
C LEU A 82 19.67 -12.32 -2.66
N GLU A 83 19.51 -11.84 -3.89
CA GLU A 83 20.47 -10.95 -4.55
C GLU A 83 20.70 -9.67 -3.73
N LEU A 84 19.62 -9.08 -3.17
CA LEU A 84 19.74 -7.92 -2.28
C LEU A 84 20.50 -8.27 -1.00
N LEU A 85 20.24 -9.41 -0.36
CA LEU A 85 20.99 -9.84 0.83
C LEU A 85 22.48 -10.04 0.52
N ASP A 86 22.82 -10.65 -0.61
CA ASP A 86 24.20 -10.83 -1.05
C ASP A 86 24.88 -9.49 -1.33
N ALA A 87 24.16 -8.54 -1.95
CA ALA A 87 24.66 -7.17 -2.16
C ALA A 87 24.95 -6.45 -0.84
N LEU A 88 24.08 -6.60 0.18
CA LEU A 88 24.32 -6.04 1.52
C LEU A 88 25.59 -6.63 2.15
N CYS A 89 25.80 -7.96 2.03
CA CYS A 89 27.01 -8.63 2.49
C CYS A 89 28.25 -8.15 1.75
N ALA A 90 28.22 -8.09 0.43
CA ALA A 90 29.35 -7.68 -0.41
C ALA A 90 29.78 -6.23 -0.11
N GLN A 91 28.82 -5.36 0.21
CA GLN A 91 29.08 -3.97 0.63
C GLN A 91 29.40 -3.85 2.12
N GLN A 92 29.49 -4.96 2.85
CA GLN A 92 29.84 -4.99 4.27
C GLN A 92 28.96 -4.06 5.15
N LEU A 93 27.64 -4.06 4.93
CA LEU A 93 26.72 -3.35 5.82
C LEU A 93 26.71 -4.01 7.20
N THR A 94 26.62 -3.18 8.22
CA THR A 94 26.59 -3.59 9.64
C THR A 94 25.21 -3.35 10.24
N ARG A 95 24.97 -3.80 11.47
CA ARG A 95 23.73 -3.53 12.22
C ARG A 95 23.47 -2.04 12.49
N LYS A 96 24.47 -1.20 12.32
CA LYS A 96 24.35 0.26 12.52
C LYS A 96 24.02 1.00 11.24
N ASP A 97 24.07 0.30 10.10
CA ASP A 97 23.78 0.86 8.79
C ASP A 97 22.29 0.69 8.44
N ALA A 98 21.86 1.22 7.31
CA ALA A 98 20.46 1.23 6.92
C ALA A 98 20.24 0.87 5.45
N ILE A 99 19.03 0.42 5.16
CA ILE A 99 18.48 0.33 3.80
C ILE A 99 17.50 1.48 3.61
N ALA A 100 17.58 2.19 2.49
CA ALA A 100 16.60 3.17 2.06
C ALA A 100 15.92 2.67 0.78
N ALA A 101 14.61 2.42 0.84
CA ALA A 101 13.79 2.05 -0.32
C ALA A 101 13.35 3.31 -1.06
N LEU A 102 13.75 3.48 -2.30
CA LEU A 102 13.33 4.56 -3.19
C LEU A 102 12.47 3.98 -4.31
N GLY A 103 11.14 4.11 -4.24
CA GLY A 103 10.27 3.51 -5.24
C GLY A 103 8.82 3.34 -4.80
N GLY A 104 8.08 2.54 -5.53
CA GLY A 104 6.73 2.12 -5.20
C GLY A 104 6.67 1.05 -4.10
N GLY A 105 5.49 0.43 -3.95
CA GLY A 105 5.26 -0.62 -2.96
C GLY A 105 6.21 -1.82 -3.08
N VAL A 106 6.56 -2.22 -4.30
CA VAL A 106 7.50 -3.33 -4.56
C VAL A 106 8.86 -3.05 -3.92
N ALA A 107 9.41 -1.85 -4.15
CA ALA A 107 10.69 -1.46 -3.57
C ALA A 107 10.63 -1.37 -2.03
N GLY A 108 9.53 -0.81 -1.49
CA GLY A 108 9.29 -0.73 -0.05
C GLY A 108 9.22 -2.09 0.61
N ASP A 109 8.43 -3.00 0.07
CA ASP A 109 8.22 -4.35 0.61
C ASP A 109 9.50 -5.19 0.57
N LEU A 110 10.16 -5.25 -0.59
CA LEU A 110 11.40 -6.00 -0.80
C LEU A 110 12.52 -5.51 0.14
N ALA A 111 12.76 -4.20 0.13
CA ALA A 111 13.81 -3.58 0.95
C ALA A 111 13.52 -3.68 2.45
N GLY A 112 12.25 -3.52 2.85
CA GLY A 112 11.84 -3.65 4.25
C GLY A 112 11.96 -5.08 4.75
N PHE A 113 11.61 -6.07 3.94
CA PHE A 113 11.79 -7.48 4.30
C PHE A 113 13.29 -7.82 4.41
N ALA A 114 14.13 -7.36 3.47
CA ALA A 114 15.57 -7.51 3.57
C ALA A 114 16.14 -6.83 4.84
N ALA A 115 15.69 -5.60 5.15
CA ALA A 115 16.10 -4.90 6.36
C ALA A 115 15.74 -5.65 7.64
N SER A 116 14.58 -6.31 7.66
CA SER A 116 14.10 -7.06 8.83
C SER A 116 14.90 -8.33 9.11
N THR A 117 15.49 -8.93 8.09
CA THR A 117 16.13 -10.25 8.16
C THR A 117 17.66 -10.19 8.13
N TYR A 118 18.23 -9.25 7.37
CA TYR A 118 19.68 -9.06 7.31
C TYR A 118 20.23 -8.74 8.69
N LEU A 119 21.21 -9.53 9.16
CA LEU A 119 21.79 -9.46 10.49
C LEU A 119 20.76 -9.47 11.65
N ARG A 120 19.55 -10.00 11.43
CA ARG A 120 18.39 -10.01 12.32
C ARG A 120 17.77 -8.62 12.57
N GLY A 121 17.94 -7.72 11.61
CA GLY A 121 17.37 -6.39 11.61
C GLY A 121 18.41 -5.28 11.54
N ILE A 122 18.28 -4.42 10.53
CA ILE A 122 19.06 -3.19 10.35
C ILE A 122 18.11 -2.00 10.10
N GLY A 123 18.64 -0.77 10.06
CA GLY A 123 17.84 0.42 9.80
C GLY A 123 17.07 0.35 8.48
N PHE A 124 15.85 0.88 8.49
CA PHE A 124 14.98 0.93 7.32
C PHE A 124 14.37 2.31 7.14
N ILE A 125 14.46 2.86 5.94
CA ILE A 125 13.89 4.15 5.54
C ILE A 125 13.05 3.92 4.30
N GLN A 126 11.90 4.59 4.20
CA GLN A 126 11.07 4.57 3.01
C GLN A 126 11.03 5.94 2.32
N ILE A 127 11.22 5.94 1.01
CA ILE A 127 11.11 7.11 0.13
C ILE A 127 10.14 6.72 -0.99
N PRO A 128 8.82 6.71 -0.69
CA PRO A 128 7.81 6.29 -1.65
C PRO A 128 7.70 7.27 -2.82
N THR A 129 7.58 6.75 -4.05
CA THR A 129 7.49 7.54 -5.27
C THR A 129 6.18 7.34 -6.04
N THR A 130 5.30 6.44 -5.59
CA THR A 130 3.94 6.27 -6.14
C THR A 130 2.90 6.75 -5.15
N LEU A 131 1.72 7.17 -5.64
CA LEU A 131 0.64 7.62 -4.76
C LEU A 131 0.23 6.51 -3.79
N LEU A 132 0.04 5.28 -4.29
CA LEU A 132 -0.29 4.11 -3.47
C LEU A 132 0.72 3.92 -2.33
N ALA A 133 2.02 4.03 -2.63
CA ALA A 133 3.04 3.86 -1.61
C ALA A 133 3.04 5.01 -0.59
N MET A 134 2.79 6.25 -1.02
CA MET A 134 2.71 7.42 -0.13
C MET A 134 1.53 7.35 0.84
N VAL A 135 0.35 6.89 0.34
CA VAL A 135 -0.89 6.90 1.14
C VAL A 135 -1.12 5.60 1.91
N ASP A 136 -0.48 4.51 1.50
CA ASP A 136 -0.78 3.18 2.06
C ASP A 136 0.48 2.35 2.35
N SER A 137 1.14 1.73 1.37
CA SER A 137 2.10 0.65 1.62
C SER A 137 3.30 1.05 2.48
N SER A 138 3.75 2.31 2.48
CA SER A 138 4.86 2.78 3.33
C SER A 138 4.53 2.89 4.82
N VAL A 139 3.27 2.70 5.23
CA VAL A 139 2.80 2.91 6.60
C VAL A 139 2.38 1.59 7.24
N GLY A 140 2.82 1.36 8.49
CA GLY A 140 2.36 0.23 9.30
C GLY A 140 3.16 -1.06 9.15
N GLY A 141 4.34 -0.98 8.52
CA GLY A 141 5.42 -1.97 8.61
C GLY A 141 5.18 -3.31 7.93
N LYS A 142 4.12 -3.51 7.16
CA LYS A 142 3.98 -4.74 6.36
C LYS A 142 5.05 -4.74 5.28
N THR A 143 5.90 -5.77 5.26
CA THR A 143 6.96 -5.97 4.26
C THR A 143 6.98 -7.42 3.84
N ALA A 144 7.09 -7.72 2.56
CA ALA A 144 6.97 -9.08 2.08
C ALA A 144 7.57 -9.28 0.68
N ILE A 145 7.68 -10.54 0.31
CA ILE A 145 7.89 -11.00 -1.06
C ILE A 145 6.77 -11.96 -1.46
N ASP A 146 6.60 -12.15 -2.76
CA ASP A 146 5.68 -13.10 -3.34
C ASP A 146 6.29 -14.49 -3.42
N LEU A 147 5.44 -15.50 -3.29
CA LEU A 147 5.79 -16.90 -3.51
C LEU A 147 4.97 -17.44 -4.69
N SER A 148 5.34 -18.62 -5.20
CA SER A 148 4.56 -19.28 -6.25
C SER A 148 3.09 -19.55 -5.88
N ALA A 149 2.80 -19.62 -4.59
CA ALA A 149 1.45 -19.86 -4.07
C ALA A 149 0.60 -18.59 -3.94
N GLY A 150 1.19 -17.38 -4.02
CA GLY A 150 0.47 -16.13 -3.91
C GLY A 150 1.33 -14.94 -3.49
N LYS A 151 0.71 -13.76 -3.56
CA LYS A 151 1.36 -12.49 -3.19
C LYS A 151 1.52 -12.36 -1.68
N ASN A 152 2.59 -11.69 -1.26
CA ASN A 152 2.85 -11.25 0.13
C ASN A 152 2.85 -12.37 1.20
N LEU A 153 3.15 -13.62 0.81
CA LEU A 153 3.07 -14.77 1.72
C LEU A 153 4.32 -14.94 2.61
N ALA A 154 5.44 -14.37 2.24
CA ALA A 154 6.67 -14.42 3.04
C ALA A 154 7.08 -12.99 3.42
N GLY A 155 6.99 -12.65 4.71
CA GLY A 155 7.26 -11.29 5.14
C GLY A 155 7.27 -11.09 6.65
N THR A 156 7.41 -9.85 7.05
CA THR A 156 7.48 -9.42 8.45
C THR A 156 6.72 -8.12 8.67
N PHE A 157 6.36 -7.83 9.92
CA PHE A 157 6.01 -6.49 10.35
C PHE A 157 7.29 -5.79 10.80
N TYR A 158 7.82 -4.88 9.97
CA TYR A 158 9.05 -4.15 10.23
C TYR A 158 8.87 -2.65 10.03
N GLN A 159 8.80 -1.91 11.14
CA GLN A 159 8.54 -0.47 11.08
C GLN A 159 9.78 0.28 10.58
N PRO A 160 9.62 1.26 9.67
CA PRO A 160 10.72 2.10 9.22
C PRO A 160 11.20 3.05 10.34
N TRP A 161 12.37 3.64 10.17
CA TRP A 161 12.85 4.73 11.03
C TRP A 161 12.31 6.08 10.57
N LEU A 162 12.02 6.21 9.28
CA LEU A 162 11.54 7.43 8.65
C LEU A 162 10.83 7.09 7.33
N VAL A 163 9.78 7.84 7.00
CA VAL A 163 9.17 7.86 5.68
C VAL A 163 9.24 9.28 5.13
N LEU A 164 9.73 9.45 3.89
CA LEU A 164 9.82 10.73 3.20
C LEU A 164 8.89 10.74 2.00
N CYS A 165 7.74 11.38 2.12
CA CYS A 165 6.76 11.55 1.05
C CYS A 165 6.97 12.90 0.35
N ASP A 166 7.57 12.87 -0.83
CA ASP A 166 7.74 14.06 -1.68
C ASP A 166 6.71 14.03 -2.83
N PRO A 167 5.63 14.84 -2.76
CA PRO A 167 4.61 14.85 -3.80
C PRO A 167 5.12 15.22 -5.20
N ASP A 168 6.30 15.85 -5.30
CA ASP A 168 6.90 16.17 -6.60
C ASP A 168 7.27 14.90 -7.39
N CYS A 169 7.48 13.76 -6.72
CA CYS A 169 7.67 12.47 -7.39
C CYS A 169 6.47 12.05 -8.23
N LEU A 170 5.27 12.49 -7.87
CA LEU A 170 4.04 12.14 -8.58
C LEU A 170 3.90 12.86 -9.92
N THR A 171 4.71 13.90 -10.19
CA THR A 171 4.68 14.63 -11.46
C THR A 171 5.26 13.82 -12.64
N THR A 172 6.07 12.81 -12.36
CA THR A 172 6.65 11.90 -13.36
C THR A 172 5.97 10.54 -13.37
N LEU A 173 5.01 10.32 -12.47
CA LEU A 173 4.30 9.05 -12.36
C LEU A 173 3.34 8.90 -13.55
N PRO A 174 3.34 7.78 -14.29
CA PRO A 174 2.33 7.49 -15.30
C PRO A 174 0.92 7.58 -14.74
N GLU A 175 -0.01 8.15 -15.53
CA GLU A 175 -1.36 8.45 -15.08
C GLU A 175 -2.16 7.22 -14.69
N ASP A 176 -1.92 6.09 -15.33
CA ASP A 176 -2.54 4.80 -14.97
C ASP A 176 -2.10 4.32 -13.58
N ILE A 177 -0.81 4.48 -13.24
CA ILE A 177 -0.28 4.14 -11.91
C ILE A 177 -0.75 5.14 -10.86
N PHE A 178 -0.87 6.43 -11.20
CA PHE A 178 -1.44 7.44 -10.31
C PHE A 178 -2.90 7.10 -9.98
N ARG A 179 -3.71 6.81 -10.99
CA ARG A 179 -5.11 6.42 -10.88
C ARG A 179 -5.29 5.16 -10.04
N ASP A 180 -4.40 4.18 -10.21
CA ASP A 180 -4.38 2.97 -9.37
C ASP A 180 -4.21 3.32 -7.88
N GLY A 181 -3.36 4.28 -7.56
CA GLY A 181 -3.23 4.82 -6.20
C GLY A 181 -4.48 5.54 -5.69
N CYS A 182 -5.27 6.17 -6.58
CA CYS A 182 -6.51 6.84 -6.19
C CYS A 182 -7.56 5.87 -5.66
N ALA A 183 -7.53 4.58 -6.04
CA ALA A 183 -8.42 3.57 -5.48
C ALA A 183 -8.23 3.45 -3.95
N GLU A 184 -6.98 3.46 -3.48
CA GLU A 184 -6.67 3.43 -2.05
C GLU A 184 -7.07 4.72 -1.34
N VAL A 185 -6.91 5.87 -1.98
CA VAL A 185 -7.38 7.16 -1.45
C VAL A 185 -8.90 7.13 -1.23
N ILE A 186 -9.66 6.68 -2.23
CA ILE A 186 -11.12 6.54 -2.15
C ILE A 186 -11.50 5.52 -1.08
N LYS A 187 -10.77 4.42 -0.96
CA LYS A 187 -10.96 3.43 0.11
C LYS A 187 -10.95 4.09 1.48
N TYR A 188 -9.95 4.93 1.79
CA TYR A 188 -9.89 5.64 3.08
C TYR A 188 -11.09 6.54 3.30
N ALA A 189 -11.52 7.28 2.30
CA ALA A 189 -12.67 8.16 2.37
C ALA A 189 -13.97 7.39 2.65
N VAL A 190 -14.21 6.30 1.93
CA VAL A 190 -15.38 5.42 2.13
C VAL A 190 -15.33 4.73 3.50
N LEU A 191 -14.13 4.35 3.95
CA LEU A 191 -13.93 3.60 5.18
C LEU A 191 -14.31 4.39 6.43
N GLY A 192 -13.92 5.68 6.52
CA GLY A 192 -14.04 6.37 7.79
C GLY A 192 -14.03 7.90 7.73
N ASN A 193 -14.17 8.55 6.56
CA ASN A 193 -14.06 10.02 6.49
C ASN A 193 -14.97 10.63 5.42
N ALA A 194 -16.23 10.87 5.78
CA ALA A 194 -17.19 11.47 4.87
C ALA A 194 -16.81 12.90 4.40
N PRO A 195 -16.30 13.83 5.24
CA PRO A 195 -15.78 15.11 4.76
C PRO A 195 -14.69 14.96 3.71
N PHE A 196 -13.72 14.07 3.93
CA PHE A 196 -12.67 13.79 2.94
C PHE A 196 -13.24 13.22 1.63
N PHE A 197 -14.28 12.40 1.72
CA PHE A 197 -15.00 11.92 0.54
C PHE A 197 -15.63 13.07 -0.27
N ASP A 198 -16.21 14.05 0.41
CA ASP A 198 -16.78 15.23 -0.23
C ASP A 198 -15.69 16.10 -0.87
N ASP A 199 -14.53 16.26 -0.23
CA ASP A 199 -13.36 16.96 -0.78
C ASP A 199 -12.87 16.29 -2.08
N LEU A 200 -12.80 14.94 -2.10
CA LEU A 200 -12.41 14.18 -3.29
C LEU A 200 -13.43 14.33 -4.43
N ARG A 201 -14.71 14.44 -4.13
CA ARG A 201 -15.76 14.67 -5.14
C ARG A 201 -15.73 16.09 -5.71
N ALA A 202 -15.37 17.07 -4.88
CA ALA A 202 -15.38 18.49 -5.27
C ALA A 202 -14.13 18.90 -6.06
N GLY A 203 -13.02 18.16 -5.96
CA GLY A 203 -11.73 18.56 -6.51
C GLY A 203 -11.00 17.46 -7.29
N SER A 204 -9.84 17.84 -7.85
CA SER A 204 -8.89 16.91 -8.47
C SER A 204 -7.89 16.42 -7.43
N ALA A 205 -7.55 15.12 -7.47
CA ALA A 205 -6.49 14.56 -6.62
C ALA A 205 -5.16 15.29 -6.80
N HIS A 206 -4.78 15.63 -8.03
CA HIS A 206 -3.55 16.35 -8.33
C HIS A 206 -3.44 17.73 -7.66
N ALA A 207 -4.58 18.41 -7.45
CA ALA A 207 -4.59 19.73 -6.79
C ALA A 207 -4.46 19.66 -5.26
N GLN A 208 -4.66 18.49 -4.65
CA GLN A 208 -4.78 18.31 -3.20
C GLN A 208 -3.79 17.29 -2.63
N LEU A 209 -2.71 16.96 -3.33
CA LEU A 209 -1.82 15.84 -3.01
C LEU A 209 -1.33 15.81 -1.55
N GLU A 210 -0.84 16.94 -1.03
CA GLU A 210 -0.34 16.98 0.36
C GLU A 210 -1.46 16.74 1.38
N HIS A 211 -2.66 17.24 1.11
CA HIS A 211 -3.84 17.00 1.95
C HIS A 211 -4.28 15.53 1.89
N ILE A 212 -4.32 14.96 0.71
CA ILE A 212 -4.67 13.55 0.49
C ILE A 212 -3.70 12.63 1.21
N ILE A 213 -2.39 12.83 1.01
CA ILE A 213 -1.36 12.01 1.63
C ILE A 213 -1.45 12.12 3.16
N GLU A 214 -1.53 13.34 3.70
CA GLU A 214 -1.66 13.56 5.15
C GLU A 214 -2.90 12.89 5.74
N THR A 215 -4.06 13.03 5.08
CA THR A 215 -5.31 12.46 5.56
C THR A 215 -5.27 10.93 5.56
N CYS A 216 -4.85 10.30 4.46
CA CYS A 216 -4.76 8.84 4.36
C CYS A 216 -3.74 8.27 5.37
N VAL A 217 -2.55 8.88 5.45
CA VAL A 217 -1.51 8.48 6.39
C VAL A 217 -1.97 8.61 7.85
N THR A 218 -2.68 9.68 8.18
CA THR A 218 -3.24 9.91 9.52
C THR A 218 -4.27 8.83 9.87
N MET A 219 -5.19 8.54 8.96
CA MET A 219 -6.19 7.49 9.17
C MET A 219 -5.53 6.12 9.33
N LYS A 220 -4.52 5.79 8.50
CA LYS A 220 -3.80 4.52 8.61
C LYS A 220 -3.03 4.43 9.91
N ARG A 221 -2.33 5.49 10.31
CA ARG A 221 -1.63 5.58 11.60
C ARG A 221 -2.55 5.25 12.76
N ASP A 222 -3.76 5.83 12.79
CA ASP A 222 -4.71 5.64 13.89
C ASP A 222 -5.20 4.18 13.99
N ILE A 223 -5.39 3.53 12.84
CA ILE A 223 -5.74 2.11 12.78
C ILE A 223 -4.55 1.24 13.19
N VAL A 224 -3.34 1.52 12.71
CA VAL A 224 -2.12 0.78 13.05
C VAL A 224 -1.78 0.90 14.54
N ALA A 225 -1.99 2.09 15.14
CA ALA A 225 -1.76 2.30 16.57
C ALA A 225 -2.67 1.43 17.44
N GLN A 226 -3.87 1.06 16.96
CA GLN A 226 -4.80 0.19 17.66
C GLN A 226 -4.54 -1.30 17.39
N ASP A 227 -4.01 -1.63 16.21
CA ASP A 227 -3.83 -3.01 15.76
C ASP A 227 -2.65 -3.11 14.78
N GLU A 228 -1.44 -3.14 15.31
CA GLU A 228 -0.22 -3.21 14.51
C GLU A 228 -0.14 -4.49 13.65
N PHE A 229 -0.60 -5.62 14.21
CA PHE A 229 -0.40 -6.95 13.64
C PHE A 229 -1.60 -7.50 12.85
N ASP A 230 -2.58 -6.64 12.53
CA ASP A 230 -3.73 -6.99 11.68
C ASP A 230 -4.59 -8.16 12.20
N ARG A 231 -4.87 -8.14 13.51
CA ARG A 231 -5.66 -9.18 14.18
C ARG A 231 -7.09 -8.77 14.49
N GLY A 232 -7.46 -7.50 14.26
CA GLY A 232 -8.76 -6.94 14.62
C GLY A 232 -9.17 -5.77 13.74
N GLN A 233 -9.12 -4.55 14.26
CA GLN A 233 -9.61 -3.33 13.59
C GLN A 233 -8.87 -3.00 12.29
N ARG A 234 -7.61 -3.39 12.14
CA ARG A 234 -6.84 -3.15 10.92
C ARG A 234 -7.42 -3.88 9.71
N GLN A 235 -8.19 -4.94 9.92
CA GLN A 235 -8.91 -5.63 8.84
C GLN A 235 -9.88 -4.70 8.08
N LEU A 236 -10.32 -3.58 8.66
CA LEU A 236 -11.12 -2.57 7.97
C LEU A 236 -10.42 -2.05 6.71
N LEU A 237 -9.07 -2.01 6.69
CA LEU A 237 -8.29 -1.62 5.50
C LEU A 237 -8.46 -2.57 4.31
N ASN A 238 -9.05 -3.74 4.52
CA ASN A 238 -9.35 -4.71 3.44
C ASN A 238 -10.67 -4.40 2.71
N LEU A 239 -11.25 -3.21 2.86
CA LEU A 239 -12.39 -2.79 2.02
C LEU A 239 -12.02 -2.90 0.54
N GLY A 240 -12.81 -3.63 -0.22
CA GLY A 240 -12.55 -3.93 -1.63
C GLY A 240 -11.55 -5.09 -1.88
N HIS A 241 -10.62 -5.35 -0.97
CA HIS A 241 -9.53 -6.31 -1.17
C HIS A 241 -9.99 -7.76 -1.25
N THR A 242 -10.99 -8.17 -0.47
CA THR A 242 -11.45 -9.57 -0.46
C THR A 242 -11.90 -10.03 -1.84
N PHE A 243 -12.63 -9.19 -2.58
CA PHE A 243 -13.02 -9.46 -3.96
C PHE A 243 -11.94 -9.06 -4.96
N GLY A 244 -11.18 -7.98 -4.66
CA GLY A 244 -10.06 -7.52 -5.47
C GLY A 244 -8.99 -8.59 -5.67
N HIS A 245 -8.57 -9.29 -4.63
CA HIS A 245 -7.62 -10.42 -4.73
C HIS A 245 -8.16 -11.55 -5.62
N GLY A 246 -9.47 -11.82 -5.57
CA GLY A 246 -10.11 -12.76 -6.49
C GLY A 246 -9.98 -12.30 -7.95
N ILE A 247 -10.17 -11.00 -8.21
CA ILE A 247 -10.05 -10.40 -9.54
C ILE A 247 -8.59 -10.43 -10.02
N GLU A 248 -7.61 -10.05 -9.18
CA GLU A 248 -6.18 -10.14 -9.51
C GLU A 248 -5.81 -11.56 -9.92
N ALA A 249 -6.21 -12.57 -9.15
CA ALA A 249 -5.91 -13.97 -9.42
C ALA A 249 -6.58 -14.46 -10.71
N CYS A 250 -7.88 -14.19 -10.92
CA CYS A 250 -8.61 -14.58 -12.12
C CYS A 250 -8.07 -13.92 -13.39
N SER A 251 -7.51 -12.72 -13.28
CA SER A 251 -6.88 -12.03 -14.40
C SER A 251 -5.45 -12.52 -14.70
N GLY A 252 -4.89 -13.42 -13.90
CA GLY A 252 -3.48 -13.76 -13.96
C GLY A 252 -2.59 -12.55 -13.64
N PHE A 253 -3.07 -11.65 -12.76
CA PHE A 253 -2.43 -10.39 -12.36
C PHE A 253 -2.30 -9.35 -13.49
N ALA A 254 -3.11 -9.47 -14.56
CA ALA A 254 -3.19 -8.48 -15.63
C ALA A 254 -4.00 -7.22 -15.20
N VAL A 255 -4.96 -7.37 -14.29
CA VAL A 255 -5.66 -6.25 -13.66
C VAL A 255 -4.77 -5.72 -12.54
N SER A 256 -4.50 -4.41 -12.55
CA SER A 256 -3.68 -3.75 -11.52
C SER A 256 -4.35 -3.80 -10.15
N HIS A 257 -3.56 -3.66 -9.08
CA HIS A 257 -4.04 -3.75 -7.70
C HIS A 257 -5.14 -2.73 -7.40
N GLY A 258 -4.93 -1.45 -7.70
CA GLY A 258 -5.93 -0.42 -7.43
C GLY A 258 -7.20 -0.60 -8.26
N SER A 259 -7.07 -1.03 -9.52
CA SER A 259 -8.22 -1.36 -10.35
C SER A 259 -9.02 -2.54 -9.77
N ALA A 260 -8.35 -3.57 -9.28
CA ALA A 260 -8.99 -4.70 -8.63
C ALA A 260 -9.69 -4.29 -7.31
N VAL A 261 -9.05 -3.44 -6.50
CA VAL A 261 -9.63 -2.88 -5.27
C VAL A 261 -10.84 -2.00 -5.58
N ALA A 262 -10.78 -1.18 -6.63
CA ALA A 262 -11.92 -0.35 -7.07
C ALA A 262 -13.12 -1.19 -7.48
N ILE A 263 -12.92 -2.22 -8.33
CA ILE A 263 -13.98 -3.17 -8.69
C ILE A 263 -14.50 -3.87 -7.44
N GLY A 264 -13.61 -4.31 -6.55
CA GLY A 264 -13.98 -4.97 -5.30
C GLY A 264 -14.81 -4.08 -4.36
N MET A 265 -14.51 -2.78 -4.28
CA MET A 265 -15.34 -1.81 -3.53
C MET A 265 -16.72 -1.63 -4.18
N ALA A 266 -16.78 -1.50 -5.52
CA ALA A 266 -18.03 -1.40 -6.25
C ALA A 266 -18.89 -2.66 -6.06
N MET A 267 -18.30 -3.84 -6.12
CA MET A 267 -18.98 -5.10 -5.84
C MET A 267 -19.48 -5.17 -4.40
N MET A 268 -18.65 -4.78 -3.43
CA MET A 268 -19.02 -4.83 -2.02
C MET A 268 -20.19 -3.91 -1.69
N VAL A 269 -20.21 -2.68 -2.21
CA VAL A 269 -21.31 -1.75 -1.95
C VAL A 269 -22.60 -2.15 -2.67
N ARG A 270 -22.50 -2.78 -3.86
CA ARG A 270 -23.67 -3.35 -4.57
C ARG A 270 -24.29 -4.50 -3.77
N ALA A 271 -23.47 -5.44 -3.31
CA ALA A 271 -23.91 -6.54 -2.46
C ALA A 271 -24.52 -6.01 -1.15
N ALA A 272 -23.88 -5.04 -0.51
CA ALA A 272 -24.40 -4.40 0.70
C ALA A 272 -25.79 -3.81 0.49
N ALA A 273 -26.03 -3.12 -0.62
CA ALA A 273 -27.35 -2.58 -0.96
C ALA A 273 -28.37 -3.70 -1.23
N ALA A 274 -27.99 -4.73 -1.98
CA ALA A 274 -28.86 -5.87 -2.27
C ALA A 274 -29.31 -6.63 -1.00
N PHE A 275 -28.42 -6.69 0.00
CA PHE A 275 -28.73 -7.30 1.32
C PHE A 275 -29.31 -6.30 2.35
N GLY A 276 -29.62 -5.05 1.93
CA GLY A 276 -30.23 -4.05 2.81
C GLY A 276 -29.30 -3.52 3.92
N LEU A 277 -27.98 -3.66 3.75
CA LEU A 277 -26.97 -3.21 4.71
C LEU A 277 -26.54 -1.76 4.49
N CYS A 278 -26.79 -1.21 3.32
CA CYS A 278 -26.69 0.21 3.00
C CYS A 278 -27.81 0.64 2.07
N THR A 279 -27.95 1.94 1.84
CA THR A 279 -28.96 2.47 0.91
C THR A 279 -28.47 2.41 -0.54
N GLU A 280 -29.42 2.40 -1.51
CA GLU A 280 -29.08 2.55 -2.93
C GLU A 280 -28.33 3.84 -3.20
N LYS A 281 -28.67 4.93 -2.51
CA LYS A 281 -27.93 6.19 -2.60
C LYS A 281 -26.46 6.03 -2.19
N THR A 282 -26.17 5.26 -1.14
CA THR A 282 -24.79 4.98 -0.73
C THR A 282 -24.04 4.21 -1.81
N ARG A 283 -24.68 3.15 -2.37
CA ARG A 283 -24.15 2.38 -3.50
C ARG A 283 -23.76 3.29 -4.67
N ASP A 284 -24.72 4.09 -5.12
CA ASP A 284 -24.53 4.94 -6.30
C ASP A 284 -23.42 5.98 -6.05
N THR A 285 -23.42 6.59 -4.87
CA THR A 285 -22.41 7.60 -4.48
C THR A 285 -20.98 7.01 -4.48
N VAL A 286 -20.80 5.79 -3.98
CA VAL A 286 -19.46 5.12 -3.99
C VAL A 286 -19.07 4.69 -5.42
N VAL A 287 -20.01 4.18 -6.21
CA VAL A 287 -19.74 3.80 -7.60
C VAL A 287 -19.40 5.02 -8.45
N ASP A 288 -20.10 6.14 -8.23
CA ASP A 288 -19.89 7.36 -9.00
C ASP A 288 -18.52 8.00 -8.75
N ILE A 289 -18.03 8.02 -7.50
CA ILE A 289 -16.68 8.55 -7.25
C ILE A 289 -15.60 7.69 -7.89
N LEU A 290 -15.75 6.37 -7.89
CA LEU A 290 -14.80 5.48 -8.58
C LEU A 290 -14.76 5.80 -10.09
N ARG A 291 -15.91 5.99 -10.72
CA ARG A 291 -16.00 6.40 -12.13
C ARG A 291 -15.44 7.79 -12.38
N GLN A 292 -15.66 8.73 -11.47
CA GLN A 292 -15.11 10.10 -11.54
C GLN A 292 -13.58 10.12 -11.61
N TYR A 293 -12.95 9.10 -11.00
CA TYR A 293 -11.50 8.89 -11.01
C TYR A 293 -11.04 7.90 -12.10
N ASP A 294 -11.88 7.65 -13.11
CA ASP A 294 -11.62 6.72 -14.22
C ASP A 294 -11.23 5.31 -13.77
N LEU A 295 -11.70 4.89 -12.60
CA LEU A 295 -11.49 3.56 -12.07
C LEU A 295 -12.57 2.59 -12.56
N PRO A 296 -12.22 1.33 -12.89
CA PRO A 296 -13.19 0.34 -13.29
C PRO A 296 -14.10 -0.06 -12.11
N VAL A 297 -15.38 -0.30 -12.41
CA VAL A 297 -16.38 -0.64 -11.39
C VAL A 297 -17.12 -1.96 -11.68
N ASP A 298 -16.87 -2.57 -12.83
CA ASP A 298 -17.60 -3.76 -13.27
C ASP A 298 -16.70 -4.99 -13.31
N CYS A 299 -17.18 -6.08 -12.70
CA CYS A 299 -16.48 -7.35 -12.68
C CYS A 299 -16.69 -8.13 -13.99
N ALA A 300 -15.61 -8.55 -14.64
CA ALA A 300 -15.66 -9.35 -15.87
C ALA A 300 -15.66 -10.85 -15.61
N PHE A 301 -15.37 -11.28 -14.37
CA PHE A 301 -15.17 -12.67 -14.00
C PHE A 301 -16.43 -13.31 -13.43
N ARG A 302 -16.52 -14.64 -13.54
CA ARG A 302 -17.61 -15.42 -12.95
C ARG A 302 -17.39 -15.59 -11.45
N ALA A 303 -18.50 -15.65 -10.71
CA ALA A 303 -18.44 -15.86 -9.27
C ALA A 303 -17.76 -17.19 -8.90
N GLU A 304 -18.00 -18.23 -9.71
CA GLU A 304 -17.40 -19.55 -9.52
C GLU A 304 -15.88 -19.55 -9.67
N ASP A 305 -15.33 -18.71 -10.55
CA ASP A 305 -13.89 -18.61 -10.80
C ASP A 305 -13.18 -17.82 -9.68
N MET A 306 -13.86 -16.82 -9.11
CA MET A 306 -13.34 -16.00 -8.01
C MET A 306 -13.38 -16.70 -6.66
N LEU A 307 -14.39 -17.53 -6.43
CA LEU A 307 -14.69 -18.15 -5.13
C LEU A 307 -13.49 -18.89 -4.50
N PRO A 308 -12.73 -19.72 -5.24
CA PRO A 308 -11.59 -20.45 -4.67
C PRO A 308 -10.55 -19.52 -4.05
N THR A 309 -10.20 -18.43 -4.72
CA THR A 309 -9.23 -17.45 -4.21
C THR A 309 -9.77 -16.70 -3.00
N VAL A 310 -11.03 -16.24 -3.05
CA VAL A 310 -11.70 -15.55 -1.93
C VAL A 310 -11.76 -16.43 -0.68
N LEU A 311 -11.97 -17.73 -0.85
CA LEU A 311 -11.98 -18.70 0.25
C LEU A 311 -10.58 -19.09 0.73
N HIS A 312 -9.57 -19.09 -0.16
CA HIS A 312 -8.21 -19.51 0.17
C HIS A 312 -7.50 -18.50 1.08
N ASP A 313 -7.75 -17.22 0.90
CA ASP A 313 -7.15 -16.12 1.68
C ASP A 313 -7.45 -16.26 3.20
N LYS A 314 -8.37 -17.17 3.60
CA LYS A 314 -8.89 -17.25 4.98
C LYS A 314 -9.11 -18.67 5.55
N LYS A 315 -8.55 -19.70 4.96
CA LYS A 315 -8.62 -21.09 5.51
C LYS A 315 -8.07 -21.24 6.94
N ALA A 316 -7.38 -20.22 7.46
CA ALA A 316 -6.85 -20.21 8.83
C ALA A 316 -7.87 -19.77 9.90
N ALA A 317 -9.07 -19.27 9.55
CA ALA A 317 -10.02 -18.65 10.48
C ALA A 317 -11.33 -19.45 10.70
N GLY A 318 -11.46 -20.67 10.16
CA GLY A 318 -12.67 -21.50 10.25
C GLY A 318 -13.67 -21.23 9.11
N ASP A 319 -14.96 -21.65 9.27
CA ASP A 319 -15.98 -21.61 8.23
C ASP A 319 -16.55 -20.21 7.93
N THR A 320 -15.88 -19.13 8.32
CA THR A 320 -16.36 -17.75 8.13
C THR A 320 -15.30 -16.82 7.60
N ILE A 321 -15.74 -15.79 6.84
CA ILE A 321 -14.91 -14.73 6.26
C ILE A 321 -15.39 -13.38 6.79
N ASN A 322 -14.45 -12.53 7.17
CA ASN A 322 -14.73 -11.14 7.54
C ASN A 322 -14.82 -10.27 6.30
N LEU A 323 -16.01 -9.86 5.90
CA LEU A 323 -16.24 -8.88 4.84
C LEU A 323 -16.27 -7.47 5.44
N ILE A 324 -15.62 -6.53 4.76
CA ILE A 324 -15.67 -5.12 5.14
C ILE A 324 -16.76 -4.45 4.32
N VAL A 325 -17.84 -4.09 4.99
CA VAL A 325 -19.09 -3.68 4.37
C VAL A 325 -19.37 -2.20 4.63
N PRO A 326 -19.45 -1.34 3.59
CA PRO A 326 -19.91 0.04 3.73
C PRO A 326 -21.38 0.09 4.16
N THR A 327 -21.68 0.79 5.25
CA THR A 327 -23.06 1.06 5.70
C THR A 327 -23.52 2.46 5.31
N ALA A 328 -22.58 3.39 5.23
CA ALA A 328 -22.73 4.73 4.69
C ALA A 328 -21.36 5.22 4.20
N VAL A 329 -21.30 6.31 3.45
CA VAL A 329 -20.05 6.98 3.13
C VAL A 329 -19.36 7.41 4.43
N GLY A 330 -18.09 7.05 4.60
CA GLY A 330 -17.34 7.30 5.84
C GLY A 330 -17.68 6.34 6.99
N GLN A 331 -18.41 5.26 6.72
CA GLN A 331 -18.77 4.29 7.75
C GLN A 331 -18.78 2.86 7.20
N CYS A 332 -17.90 2.02 7.70
CA CYS A 332 -17.81 0.60 7.38
C CYS A 332 -17.87 -0.25 8.63
N ARG A 333 -18.26 -1.51 8.46
CA ARG A 333 -18.24 -2.51 9.54
C ARG A 333 -17.68 -3.84 9.06
N ILE A 334 -17.14 -4.61 9.98
CA ILE A 334 -16.75 -6.01 9.74
C ILE A 334 -18.00 -6.87 9.88
N VAL A 335 -18.34 -7.61 8.82
CA VAL A 335 -19.45 -8.57 8.80
C VAL A 335 -18.87 -9.96 8.69
N LYS A 336 -19.05 -10.75 9.75
CA LYS A 336 -18.63 -12.15 9.79
C LYS A 336 -19.61 -12.98 8.95
N THR A 337 -19.17 -13.44 7.79
CA THR A 337 -20.00 -14.11 6.78
C THR A 337 -19.61 -15.58 6.66
N PRO A 338 -20.56 -16.52 6.71
CA PRO A 338 -20.29 -17.93 6.42
C PRO A 338 -19.67 -18.13 5.04
N ALA A 339 -18.70 -19.03 4.93
CA ALA A 339 -18.07 -19.34 3.63
C ALA A 339 -19.09 -19.81 2.57
N SER A 340 -20.16 -20.46 3.00
CA SER A 340 -21.27 -20.90 2.13
C SER A 340 -22.07 -19.75 1.50
N GLU A 341 -22.04 -18.55 2.07
CA GLU A 341 -22.77 -17.38 1.59
C GLU A 341 -21.93 -16.51 0.65
N ILE A 342 -20.63 -16.74 0.54
CA ILE A 342 -19.73 -15.90 -0.27
C ILE A 342 -20.12 -15.90 -1.76
N MET A 343 -20.62 -17.00 -2.27
CA MET A 343 -21.13 -17.08 -3.64
C MET A 343 -22.26 -16.06 -3.89
N ASP A 344 -23.19 -15.94 -2.95
CA ASP A 344 -24.31 -15.00 -3.06
C ASP A 344 -23.82 -13.54 -2.97
N TRP A 345 -22.82 -13.27 -2.13
CA TRP A 345 -22.18 -11.96 -2.07
C TRP A 345 -21.47 -11.58 -3.38
N LEU A 346 -20.76 -12.51 -4.00
CA LEU A 346 -20.10 -12.29 -5.30
C LEU A 346 -21.13 -11.98 -6.39
N ARG A 347 -22.20 -12.76 -6.49
CA ARG A 347 -23.28 -12.55 -7.47
C ARG A 347 -24.05 -11.27 -7.22
N ALA A 348 -24.41 -10.96 -5.98
CA ALA A 348 -25.06 -9.71 -5.62
C ALA A 348 -24.16 -8.47 -5.88
N GLY A 349 -22.84 -8.66 -5.83
CA GLY A 349 -21.84 -7.65 -6.18
C GLY A 349 -21.69 -7.40 -7.69
N GLY A 350 -22.23 -8.30 -8.53
CA GLY A 350 -22.18 -8.19 -9.99
C GLY A 350 -21.12 -9.06 -10.67
N ALA A 351 -20.58 -10.09 -9.99
CA ALA A 351 -19.86 -11.16 -10.68
C ALA A 351 -20.81 -11.91 -11.65
N ARG A 352 -20.27 -12.31 -12.82
CA ARG A 352 -21.07 -12.98 -13.86
C ARG A 352 -21.51 -14.37 -13.46
#